data_d46b910b6d73fb481a449bd37adffad4
#
_entry.id   d46b910b6d73fb481a449bd37adffad4
#
_cell.length_a   1.000
_cell.length_b   1.000
_cell.length_c   1.000
_cell.angle_alpha   90.00
_cell.angle_beta   90.00
_cell.angle_gamma   90.00
#
_symmetry.space_group_name_H-M   'P 1'
#
loop_
_entity.id
_entity.type
_entity.pdbx_description
1 polymer ?
#
loop_
_entity_poly.entity_id
_entity_poly.type
_entity_poly.pdbx_seq_one_letter_code
_entity_poly.pdbx_strand_id
1 'polypeptide(L)'
;MSTLTQEFRKSMAVFEKVVRMKGRLICMSSMYNILIPTLFGRGCIKELGIKAKDFGATKVLLIYDPTMPEDLIEKVDKSLANAEIKVIHFSNAQPNLPDYTIKEACDLVNASDGVDCIVGFGGGSAMDTAKCVNLMLNNPWPLNQYYTANGGAEVKNTGYPLILVPTTAGTGAEMTVAAVVTDTELDLKRPLSYVKCCKADLAIIDPELTLTMPAGLTAITGYDAFSHAFESYVSDDGFMTPATDAVCLAAMKTIVKYLPLVLSDMGNIEYREEMAYAANLAGIGIWAIYIRKTSKRNW
;
A
#
# COMPACT_ATOMS: atom_id res chain seq x y z
N MET A 1 17.63 27.31 16.33
CA MET A 1 16.55 26.94 15.38
C MET A 1 17.17 26.93 14.00
N SER A 2 17.27 25.79 13.37
CA SER A 2 18.01 25.62 12.11
C SER A 2 17.31 26.28 10.92
N THR A 3 18.08 26.67 9.91
CA THR A 3 17.63 27.24 8.62
C THR A 3 16.54 26.38 7.96
N LEU A 4 16.62 25.05 8.11
CA LEU A 4 15.61 24.08 7.67
C LEU A 4 14.21 24.36 8.24
N THR A 5 14.11 24.76 9.53
CA THR A 5 12.83 25.05 10.18
C THR A 5 12.19 26.33 9.64
N GLN A 6 13.00 27.30 9.18
CA GLN A 6 12.50 28.54 8.60
C GLN A 6 12.01 28.36 7.16
N GLU A 7 12.74 27.60 6.35
CA GLU A 7 12.31 27.28 4.98
C GLU A 7 11.06 26.42 4.96
N PHE A 8 10.97 25.46 5.89
CA PHE A 8 9.80 24.64 6.08
C PHE A 8 8.54 25.46 6.44
N ARG A 9 8.66 26.44 7.36
CA ARG A 9 7.56 27.36 7.68
C ARG A 9 7.14 28.23 6.50
N LYS A 10 8.09 28.63 5.63
CA LYS A 10 7.77 29.36 4.39
C LYS A 10 6.99 28.50 3.41
N SER A 11 7.39 27.23 3.26
CA SER A 11 6.68 26.25 2.41
C SER A 11 5.26 26.00 2.91
N MET A 12 5.06 25.96 4.24
CA MET A 12 3.73 25.83 4.86
C MET A 12 2.82 27.04 4.55
N ALA A 13 3.35 28.24 4.58
CA ALA A 13 2.56 29.45 4.25
C ALA A 13 2.13 29.44 2.78
N VAL A 14 2.98 28.94 1.87
CA VAL A 14 2.64 28.73 0.46
C VAL A 14 1.56 27.65 0.32
N PHE A 15 1.70 26.53 1.04
CA PHE A 15 0.72 25.46 1.07
C PHE A 15 -0.66 25.95 1.55
N GLU A 16 -0.73 26.68 2.66
CA GLU A 16 -1.99 27.28 3.13
C GLU A 16 -2.63 28.22 2.09
N LYS A 17 -1.81 28.91 1.32
CA LYS A 17 -2.30 29.79 0.25
C LYS A 17 -2.85 29.00 -0.92
N VAL A 18 -2.21 27.89 -1.32
CA VAL A 18 -2.71 26.98 -2.38
C VAL A 18 -4.02 26.32 -1.97
N VAL A 19 -4.13 25.87 -0.71
CA VAL A 19 -5.36 25.30 -0.15
C VAL A 19 -6.53 26.29 -0.21
N ARG A 20 -6.27 27.57 0.05
CA ARG A 20 -7.30 28.63 -0.03
C ARG A 20 -7.70 28.99 -1.45
N MET A 21 -6.83 28.76 -2.44
CA MET A 21 -7.04 29.15 -3.84
C MET A 21 -7.80 28.12 -4.68
N LYS A 22 -8.06 26.92 -4.15
CA LYS A 22 -8.81 25.87 -4.87
C LYS A 22 -10.27 26.32 -5.03
N GLY A 23 -10.56 26.98 -6.15
CA GLY A 23 -11.93 27.25 -6.59
C GLY A 23 -12.61 25.94 -6.94
N ARG A 24 -13.59 25.50 -6.16
CA ARG A 24 -14.33 24.27 -6.39
C ARG A 24 -15.20 24.36 -7.63
N LEU A 25 -14.95 23.55 -8.63
CA LEU A 25 -16.02 23.08 -9.51
C LEU A 25 -16.87 22.11 -8.66
N ILE A 26 -18.02 22.59 -8.19
CA ILE A 26 -18.96 21.78 -7.43
C ILE A 26 -19.60 20.81 -8.43
N CYS A 27 -19.12 19.55 -8.43
CA CYS A 27 -19.87 18.49 -9.07
C CYS A 27 -21.22 18.34 -8.35
N MET A 28 -22.34 18.33 -9.10
CA MET A 28 -23.68 18.25 -8.52
C MET A 28 -23.94 16.95 -7.74
N SER A 29 -23.15 15.90 -7.97
CA SER A 29 -23.14 14.66 -7.21
C SER A 29 -21.75 14.05 -7.20
N SER A 30 -21.31 13.48 -6.07
CA SER A 30 -20.04 12.76 -5.94
C SER A 30 -20.26 11.48 -5.14
N MET A 31 -19.60 10.41 -5.57
CA MET A 31 -19.57 9.14 -4.84
C MET A 31 -18.14 8.87 -4.38
N TYR A 32 -18.00 8.48 -3.14
CA TYR A 32 -16.72 8.04 -2.58
C TYR A 32 -16.93 6.77 -1.75
N ASN A 33 -15.89 5.96 -1.68
CA ASN A 33 -15.88 4.73 -0.87
C ASN A 33 -14.47 4.49 -0.34
N ILE A 34 -14.37 4.12 0.94
CA ILE A 34 -13.15 3.57 1.54
C ILE A 34 -13.30 2.06 1.45
N LEU A 35 -12.65 1.46 0.44
CA LEU A 35 -12.90 0.08 0.03
C LEU A 35 -12.22 -0.97 0.91
N ILE A 36 -11.18 -0.58 1.68
CA ILE A 36 -10.31 -1.53 2.38
C ILE A 36 -10.48 -1.34 3.89
N PRO A 37 -11.06 -2.34 4.59
CA PRO A 37 -11.06 -2.36 6.03
C PRO A 37 -9.63 -2.30 6.57
N THR A 38 -9.42 -1.51 7.62
CA THR A 38 -8.09 -1.29 8.18
C THR A 38 -8.10 -1.56 9.68
N LEU A 39 -7.22 -2.46 10.14
CA LEU A 39 -6.88 -2.63 11.54
C LEU A 39 -5.63 -1.78 11.81
N PHE A 40 -5.73 -0.80 12.70
CA PHE A 40 -4.66 0.14 13.01
C PHE A 40 -4.36 0.15 14.51
N GLY A 41 -3.09 0.06 14.87
CA GLY A 41 -2.64 0.24 16.25
C GLY A 41 -1.35 -0.51 16.58
N ARG A 42 -0.69 -0.09 17.66
CA ARG A 42 0.56 -0.68 18.14
C ARG A 42 0.36 -2.14 18.54
N GLY A 43 1.19 -3.03 18.02
CA GLY A 43 1.14 -4.47 18.29
C GLY A 43 -0.03 -5.20 17.65
N CYS A 44 -0.81 -4.56 16.76
CA CYS A 44 -1.96 -5.20 16.11
C CYS A 44 -1.57 -6.34 15.14
N ILE A 45 -0.31 -6.44 14.74
CA ILE A 45 0.19 -7.59 13.97
C ILE A 45 -0.09 -8.94 14.65
N LYS A 46 -0.23 -8.96 15.97
CA LYS A 46 -0.59 -10.16 16.75
C LYS A 46 -1.96 -10.74 16.38
N GLU A 47 -2.82 -9.92 15.79
CA GLU A 47 -4.16 -10.33 15.36
C GLU A 47 -4.17 -10.93 13.95
N LEU A 48 -3.06 -10.87 13.20
CA LEU A 48 -2.99 -11.34 11.81
C LEU A 48 -3.54 -12.77 11.65
N GLY A 49 -3.13 -13.71 12.52
CA GLY A 49 -3.59 -15.11 12.43
C GLY A 49 -5.10 -15.24 12.65
N ILE A 50 -5.66 -14.53 13.63
CA ILE A 50 -7.11 -14.52 13.88
C ILE A 50 -7.85 -13.92 12.69
N LYS A 51 -7.35 -12.79 12.15
CA LYS A 51 -7.95 -12.13 10.98
C LYS A 51 -7.85 -12.97 9.72
N ALA A 52 -6.75 -13.66 9.49
CA ALA A 52 -6.65 -14.60 8.38
C ALA A 52 -7.65 -15.75 8.53
N LYS A 53 -7.84 -16.26 9.74
CA LYS A 53 -8.82 -17.31 10.04
C LYS A 53 -10.27 -16.84 9.84
N ASP A 54 -10.58 -15.57 10.10
CA ASP A 54 -11.90 -14.98 9.82
C ASP A 54 -12.22 -15.04 8.30
N PHE A 55 -11.22 -15.05 7.43
CA PHE A 55 -11.33 -15.27 5.98
C PHE A 55 -11.28 -16.77 5.58
N GLY A 56 -11.18 -17.69 6.54
CA GLY A 56 -11.14 -19.14 6.30
C GLY A 56 -9.74 -19.67 5.99
N ALA A 57 -8.67 -18.89 6.23
CA ALA A 57 -7.33 -19.32 5.93
C ALA A 57 -6.87 -20.52 6.78
N THR A 58 -6.28 -21.49 6.09
CA THR A 58 -5.59 -22.64 6.69
C THR A 58 -4.14 -22.70 6.27
N LYS A 59 -3.81 -22.09 5.12
CA LYS A 59 -2.47 -22.05 4.55
C LYS A 59 -2.23 -20.73 3.81
N VAL A 60 -1.29 -19.96 4.31
CA VAL A 60 -0.96 -18.61 3.83
C VAL A 60 0.30 -18.63 2.97
N LEU A 61 0.31 -17.88 1.86
CA LEU A 61 1.54 -17.41 1.23
C LEU A 61 1.95 -16.09 1.87
N LEU A 62 3.07 -16.07 2.57
CA LEU A 62 3.66 -14.87 3.16
C LEU A 62 4.76 -14.32 2.24
N ILE A 63 4.53 -13.14 1.68
CA ILE A 63 5.42 -12.47 0.71
C ILE A 63 6.12 -11.31 1.38
N TYR A 64 7.46 -11.28 1.37
CA TYR A 64 8.28 -10.22 1.92
C TYR A 64 9.62 -10.07 1.17
N ASP A 65 10.32 -8.97 1.40
CA ASP A 65 11.62 -8.72 0.76
C ASP A 65 12.77 -9.45 1.48
N PRO A 66 13.89 -9.76 0.77
CA PRO A 66 14.99 -10.54 1.33
C PRO A 66 15.76 -9.83 2.46
N THR A 67 15.51 -8.55 2.69
CA THR A 67 16.16 -7.75 3.75
C THR A 67 15.28 -7.56 4.97
N MET A 68 14.10 -8.20 5.00
CA MET A 68 13.16 -8.12 6.12
C MET A 68 13.83 -8.61 7.42
N PRO A 69 13.82 -7.80 8.50
CA PRO A 69 14.35 -8.23 9.79
C PRO A 69 13.69 -9.50 10.32
N GLU A 70 14.50 -10.45 10.79
CA GLU A 70 14.03 -11.75 11.26
C GLU A 70 13.04 -11.66 12.41
N ASP A 71 13.26 -10.71 13.34
CA ASP A 71 12.35 -10.45 14.46
C ASP A 71 10.95 -9.99 14.04
N LEU A 72 10.83 -9.34 12.86
CA LEU A 72 9.54 -8.95 12.30
C LEU A 72 8.85 -10.15 11.64
N ILE A 73 9.61 -11.03 10.97
CA ILE A 73 9.09 -12.28 10.39
C ILE A 73 8.57 -13.19 11.52
N GLU A 74 9.34 -13.34 12.60
CA GLU A 74 8.94 -14.12 13.77
C GLU A 74 7.63 -13.63 14.40
N LYS A 75 7.37 -12.31 14.43
CA LYS A 75 6.08 -11.78 14.93
C LYS A 75 4.90 -12.25 14.07
N VAL A 76 5.08 -12.25 12.75
CA VAL A 76 4.07 -12.72 11.78
C VAL A 76 3.87 -14.23 11.94
N ASP A 77 4.94 -15.00 11.95
CA ASP A 77 4.90 -16.46 12.08
C ASP A 77 4.24 -16.89 13.38
N LYS A 78 4.58 -16.24 14.48
CA LYS A 78 3.97 -16.50 15.79
C LYS A 78 2.45 -16.23 15.76
N SER A 79 2.04 -15.14 15.11
CA SER A 79 0.61 -14.83 14.99
C SER A 79 -0.14 -15.89 14.20
N LEU A 80 0.43 -16.32 13.05
CA LEU A 80 -0.16 -17.35 12.18
C LEU A 80 -0.14 -18.73 12.87
N ALA A 81 0.96 -19.10 13.53
CA ALA A 81 1.08 -20.37 14.25
C ALA A 81 0.09 -20.46 15.42
N ASN A 82 -0.15 -19.37 16.17
CA ASN A 82 -1.16 -19.34 17.23
C ASN A 82 -2.59 -19.57 16.73
N ALA A 83 -2.83 -19.30 15.44
CA ALA A 83 -4.10 -19.59 14.76
C ALA A 83 -4.09 -20.93 14.00
N GLU A 84 -3.05 -21.74 14.17
CA GLU A 84 -2.86 -23.04 13.50
C GLU A 84 -2.88 -22.94 11.95
N ILE A 85 -2.34 -21.84 11.42
CA ILE A 85 -2.23 -21.59 9.98
C ILE A 85 -0.84 -21.97 9.49
N LYS A 86 -0.77 -22.78 8.43
CA LYS A 86 0.49 -23.13 7.77
C LYS A 86 0.98 -21.96 6.91
N VAL A 87 2.30 -21.80 6.79
CA VAL A 87 2.91 -20.71 6.05
C VAL A 87 3.83 -21.25 4.96
N ILE A 88 3.70 -20.72 3.76
CA ILE A 88 4.70 -20.80 2.69
C ILE A 88 5.36 -19.43 2.63
N HIS A 89 6.68 -19.39 2.77
CA HIS A 89 7.44 -18.13 2.72
C HIS A 89 7.95 -17.88 1.30
N PHE A 90 7.65 -16.73 0.75
CA PHE A 90 8.31 -16.16 -0.41
C PHE A 90 9.08 -14.91 0.01
N SER A 91 10.40 -15.08 0.23
CA SER A 91 11.29 -14.05 0.77
C SER A 91 12.05 -13.26 -0.32
N ASN A 92 11.59 -13.31 -1.57
CA ASN A 92 12.29 -12.71 -2.71
C ASN A 92 11.48 -11.61 -3.41
N ALA A 93 10.65 -10.86 -2.66
CA ALA A 93 9.98 -9.69 -3.22
C ALA A 93 11.01 -8.58 -3.51
N GLN A 94 11.38 -8.44 -4.77
CA GLN A 94 12.43 -7.52 -5.20
C GLN A 94 11.98 -6.07 -5.24
N PRO A 95 12.86 -5.10 -4.95
CA PRO A 95 12.59 -3.68 -5.15
C PRO A 95 12.12 -3.41 -6.59
N ASN A 96 11.17 -2.50 -6.73
CA ASN A 96 10.57 -2.14 -8.02
C ASN A 96 9.75 -3.23 -8.71
N LEU A 97 9.54 -4.37 -8.08
CA LEU A 97 8.72 -5.48 -8.56
C LEU A 97 9.05 -5.88 -10.03
N PRO A 98 10.19 -6.52 -10.31
CA PRO A 98 10.43 -7.12 -11.62
C PRO A 98 9.39 -8.23 -11.90
N ASP A 99 8.92 -8.33 -13.13
CA ASP A 99 7.85 -9.27 -13.52
C ASP A 99 8.18 -10.75 -13.26
N TYR A 100 9.43 -11.14 -13.38
CA TYR A 100 9.87 -12.52 -13.08
C TYR A 100 9.64 -12.92 -11.61
N THR A 101 9.70 -11.96 -10.67
CA THR A 101 9.44 -12.21 -9.23
C THR A 101 8.04 -12.76 -8.99
N ILE A 102 7.06 -12.27 -9.77
CA ILE A 102 5.67 -12.76 -9.69
C ILE A 102 5.60 -14.21 -10.14
N LYS A 103 6.32 -14.56 -11.22
CA LYS A 103 6.36 -15.92 -11.72
C LYS A 103 7.00 -16.88 -10.71
N GLU A 104 8.12 -16.50 -10.11
CA GLU A 104 8.80 -17.29 -9.08
C GLU A 104 7.87 -17.60 -7.90
N ALA A 105 7.14 -16.60 -7.40
CA ALA A 105 6.18 -16.80 -6.32
C ALA A 105 5.01 -17.71 -6.72
N CYS A 106 4.48 -17.58 -7.94
CA CYS A 106 3.43 -18.47 -8.45
C CYS A 106 3.94 -19.90 -8.61
N ASP A 107 5.15 -20.07 -9.13
CA ASP A 107 5.77 -21.41 -9.30
C ASP A 107 5.98 -22.11 -7.93
N LEU A 108 6.37 -21.36 -6.90
CA LEU A 108 6.49 -21.86 -5.52
C LEU A 108 5.15 -22.39 -4.99
N VAL A 109 4.06 -21.64 -5.21
CA VAL A 109 2.72 -22.07 -4.78
C VAL A 109 2.25 -23.30 -5.57
N ASN A 110 2.48 -23.31 -6.90
CA ASN A 110 2.10 -24.42 -7.77
C ASN A 110 2.87 -25.71 -7.47
N ALA A 111 4.11 -25.60 -6.97
CA ALA A 111 4.93 -26.75 -6.53
C ALA A 111 4.52 -27.27 -5.14
N SER A 112 3.65 -26.59 -4.46
CA SER A 112 3.07 -26.97 -3.16
C SER A 112 1.61 -27.43 -3.33
N ASP A 113 0.97 -27.82 -2.23
CA ASP A 113 -0.47 -28.15 -2.22
C ASP A 113 -1.39 -26.92 -2.29
N GLY A 114 -0.90 -25.80 -2.85
CA GLY A 114 -1.65 -24.55 -2.96
C GLY A 114 -1.68 -23.74 -1.66
N VAL A 115 -2.41 -22.63 -1.70
CA VAL A 115 -2.70 -21.72 -0.57
C VAL A 115 -4.15 -21.27 -0.63
N ASP A 116 -4.67 -20.74 0.46
CA ASP A 116 -6.05 -20.23 0.56
C ASP A 116 -6.12 -18.77 1.02
N CYS A 117 -4.96 -18.14 1.30
CA CYS A 117 -4.86 -16.73 1.64
C CYS A 117 -3.45 -16.21 1.27
N ILE A 118 -3.34 -14.94 0.96
CA ILE A 118 -2.06 -14.28 0.65
C ILE A 118 -1.85 -13.12 1.62
N VAL A 119 -0.64 -13.03 2.19
CA VAL A 119 -0.21 -11.92 3.04
C VAL A 119 0.98 -11.24 2.38
N GLY A 120 0.83 -9.96 2.03
CA GLY A 120 1.92 -9.09 1.60
C GLY A 120 2.47 -8.33 2.81
N PHE A 121 3.69 -8.61 3.22
CA PHE A 121 4.34 -8.07 4.40
C PHE A 121 5.60 -7.30 4.02
N GLY A 122 5.58 -5.97 4.13
CA GLY A 122 6.73 -5.16 3.74
C GLY A 122 6.38 -3.78 3.19
N GLY A 123 7.25 -3.23 2.37
CA GLY A 123 7.01 -2.00 1.64
C GLY A 123 6.10 -2.19 0.41
N GLY A 124 5.94 -1.13 -0.38
CA GLY A 124 5.10 -1.16 -1.58
C GLY A 124 5.41 -2.30 -2.53
N SER A 125 6.71 -2.62 -2.75
CA SER A 125 7.12 -3.71 -3.65
C SER A 125 6.62 -5.07 -3.18
N ALA A 126 6.72 -5.41 -1.89
CA ALA A 126 6.23 -6.67 -1.35
C ALA A 126 4.70 -6.76 -1.44
N MET A 127 3.99 -5.68 -1.11
CA MET A 127 2.53 -5.61 -1.21
C MET A 127 2.05 -5.69 -2.66
N ASP A 128 2.71 -5.03 -3.59
CA ASP A 128 2.37 -5.10 -5.01
C ASP A 128 2.71 -6.48 -5.61
N THR A 129 3.79 -7.14 -5.13
CA THR A 129 4.07 -8.55 -5.47
C THR A 129 2.89 -9.43 -5.04
N ALA A 130 2.39 -9.27 -3.82
CA ALA A 130 1.25 -10.04 -3.31
C ALA A 130 -0.01 -9.86 -4.16
N LYS A 131 -0.32 -8.63 -4.58
CA LYS A 131 -1.44 -8.34 -5.47
C LYS A 131 -1.30 -9.01 -6.84
N CYS A 132 -0.11 -8.92 -7.43
CA CYS A 132 0.15 -9.50 -8.75
C CYS A 132 0.18 -11.04 -8.69
N VAL A 133 0.73 -11.63 -7.65
CA VAL A 133 0.69 -13.09 -7.40
C VAL A 133 -0.76 -13.55 -7.25
N ASN A 134 -1.58 -12.82 -6.49
CA ASN A 134 -3.00 -13.11 -6.33
C ASN A 134 -3.77 -13.06 -7.67
N LEU A 135 -3.41 -12.12 -8.54
CA LEU A 135 -3.95 -12.05 -9.89
C LEU A 135 -3.55 -13.29 -10.71
N MET A 136 -2.26 -13.64 -10.71
CA MET A 136 -1.70 -14.63 -11.62
C MET A 136 -1.90 -16.09 -11.19
N LEU A 137 -2.15 -16.34 -9.92
CA LEU A 137 -2.56 -17.67 -9.44
C LEU A 137 -3.98 -18.03 -9.87
N ASN A 138 -4.82 -17.04 -10.14
CA ASN A 138 -6.25 -17.23 -10.38
C ASN A 138 -6.67 -16.93 -11.82
N ASN A 139 -5.79 -16.35 -12.64
CA ASN A 139 -6.11 -15.93 -13.99
C ASN A 139 -5.03 -16.35 -15.00
N PRO A 140 -5.38 -16.45 -16.30
CA PRO A 140 -4.45 -16.95 -17.32
C PRO A 140 -3.19 -16.09 -17.48
N TRP A 141 -2.06 -16.74 -17.74
CA TRP A 141 -0.83 -16.11 -18.20
C TRP A 141 -0.94 -15.69 -19.69
N PRO A 142 -0.13 -14.73 -20.18
CA PRO A 142 0.97 -14.05 -19.52
C PRO A 142 0.53 -12.78 -18.74
N LEU A 143 1.38 -12.30 -17.81
CA LEU A 143 1.11 -11.13 -16.97
C LEU A 143 0.92 -9.85 -17.79
N ASN A 144 1.67 -9.66 -18.86
CA ASN A 144 1.69 -8.43 -19.66
C ASN A 144 0.34 -8.10 -20.31
N GLN A 145 -0.56 -9.07 -20.50
CA GLN A 145 -1.92 -8.80 -21.00
C GLN A 145 -2.76 -7.95 -20.03
N TYR A 146 -2.40 -7.94 -18.73
CA TYR A 146 -3.08 -7.19 -17.68
C TYR A 146 -2.54 -5.77 -17.49
N TYR A 147 -1.43 -5.41 -18.13
CA TYR A 147 -0.93 -4.05 -18.05
C TYR A 147 -1.91 -3.07 -18.68
N THR A 148 -2.17 -1.97 -17.97
CA THR A 148 -3.10 -0.93 -18.46
C THR A 148 -2.68 -0.39 -19.82
N ALA A 149 -1.37 -0.29 -20.08
CA ALA A 149 -0.82 0.15 -21.37
C ALA A 149 -1.16 -0.81 -22.53
N ASN A 150 -1.36 -2.10 -22.24
CA ASN A 150 -1.72 -3.13 -23.23
C ASN A 150 -3.25 -3.32 -23.36
N GLY A 151 -4.02 -2.40 -22.81
CA GLY A 151 -5.48 -2.45 -22.85
C GLY A 151 -6.13 -3.11 -21.65
N GLY A 152 -5.37 -3.85 -20.82
CA GLY A 152 -5.84 -4.49 -19.60
C GLY A 152 -6.86 -5.61 -19.88
N ALA A 153 -6.40 -6.86 -19.95
CA ALA A 153 -7.28 -8.01 -20.16
C ALA A 153 -8.33 -8.12 -19.03
N GLU A 154 -9.49 -8.69 -19.35
CA GLU A 154 -10.53 -8.93 -18.36
C GLU A 154 -10.08 -9.98 -17.32
N VAL A 155 -10.24 -9.65 -16.05
CA VAL A 155 -10.04 -10.57 -14.93
C VAL A 155 -11.34 -11.35 -14.68
N LYS A 156 -11.31 -12.64 -14.96
CA LYS A 156 -12.48 -13.51 -14.85
C LYS A 156 -12.67 -14.03 -13.43
N ASN A 157 -11.59 -14.50 -12.81
CA ASN A 157 -11.63 -15.14 -11.52
C ASN A 157 -11.26 -14.17 -10.40
N THR A 158 -11.90 -14.31 -9.25
CA THR A 158 -11.57 -13.59 -8.02
C THR A 158 -10.29 -14.18 -7.42
N GLY A 159 -9.45 -13.34 -6.80
CA GLY A 159 -8.29 -13.79 -6.05
C GLY A 159 -8.64 -14.47 -4.73
N TYR A 160 -7.62 -14.99 -4.07
CA TYR A 160 -7.69 -15.42 -2.66
C TYR A 160 -7.88 -14.21 -1.75
N PRO A 161 -8.37 -14.40 -0.49
CA PRO A 161 -8.28 -13.36 0.53
C PRO A 161 -6.87 -12.76 0.60
N LEU A 162 -6.79 -11.44 0.57
CA LEU A 162 -5.54 -10.69 0.52
C LEU A 162 -5.42 -9.77 1.73
N ILE A 163 -4.41 -10.01 2.57
CA ILE A 163 -4.10 -9.15 3.72
C ILE A 163 -2.78 -8.42 3.42
N LEU A 164 -2.78 -7.10 3.55
CA LEU A 164 -1.58 -6.30 3.34
C LEU A 164 -1.12 -5.65 4.64
N VAL A 165 0.16 -5.83 4.94
CA VAL A 165 0.79 -5.39 6.19
C VAL A 165 2.01 -4.53 5.86
N PRO A 166 1.87 -3.20 5.82
CA PRO A 166 2.98 -2.31 5.53
C PRO A 166 4.00 -2.28 6.67
N THR A 167 5.28 -2.32 6.33
CA THR A 167 6.40 -2.03 7.25
C THR A 167 7.04 -0.68 6.96
N THR A 168 6.47 0.09 6.02
CA THR A 168 6.88 1.44 5.67
C THR A 168 5.71 2.41 5.77
N ALA A 169 5.98 3.65 6.14
CA ALA A 169 5.00 4.72 6.15
C ALA A 169 5.19 5.60 4.90
N GLY A 170 4.61 5.20 3.76
CA GLY A 170 4.88 5.87 2.49
C GLY A 170 3.86 5.58 1.40
N THR A 171 4.04 4.50 0.67
CA THR A 171 3.34 4.21 -0.59
C THR A 171 1.82 4.14 -0.47
N GLY A 172 1.28 3.78 0.70
CA GLY A 172 -0.15 3.54 0.87
C GLY A 172 -0.67 2.39 -0.02
N ALA A 173 0.23 1.48 -0.45
CA ALA A 173 -0.13 0.38 -1.35
C ALA A 173 -1.21 -0.53 -0.76
N GLU A 174 -1.27 -0.65 0.57
CA GLU A 174 -2.32 -1.38 1.27
C GLU A 174 -3.72 -0.83 1.02
N MET A 175 -3.84 0.46 0.65
CA MET A 175 -5.11 1.15 0.40
C MET A 175 -5.48 1.21 -1.08
N THR A 176 -4.65 0.68 -1.97
CA THR A 176 -4.87 0.75 -3.42
C THR A 176 -5.14 -0.63 -4.02
N VAL A 177 -5.84 -0.68 -5.16
CA VAL A 177 -5.99 -1.88 -5.97
C VAL A 177 -5.05 -1.87 -7.18
N ALA A 178 -4.14 -0.92 -7.24
CA ALA A 178 -3.11 -0.83 -8.26
C ALA A 178 -1.83 -1.53 -7.79
N ALA A 179 -1.08 -2.04 -8.74
CA ALA A 179 0.29 -2.49 -8.57
C ALA A 179 1.13 -1.96 -9.74
N VAL A 180 2.40 -1.66 -9.48
CA VAL A 180 3.32 -1.15 -10.49
C VAL A 180 4.45 -2.16 -10.70
N VAL A 181 4.40 -2.85 -11.83
CA VAL A 181 5.37 -3.88 -12.21
C VAL A 181 6.45 -3.27 -13.09
N THR A 182 7.69 -3.70 -12.92
CA THR A 182 8.76 -3.45 -13.90
C THR A 182 8.72 -4.57 -14.95
N ASP A 183 8.33 -4.21 -16.16
CA ASP A 183 8.48 -5.03 -17.36
C ASP A 183 9.97 -5.09 -17.69
N THR A 184 10.59 -6.25 -17.43
CA THR A 184 12.05 -6.39 -17.53
C THR A 184 12.54 -6.51 -18.98
N GLU A 185 11.67 -6.85 -19.93
CA GLU A 185 12.01 -6.86 -21.36
C GLU A 185 12.11 -5.45 -21.93
N LEU A 186 11.24 -4.55 -21.47
CA LEU A 186 11.15 -3.17 -21.97
C LEU A 186 11.80 -2.15 -21.06
N ASP A 187 12.24 -2.54 -19.85
CA ASP A 187 12.73 -1.66 -18.78
C ASP A 187 11.77 -0.50 -18.47
N LEU A 188 10.49 -0.81 -18.35
CA LEU A 188 9.43 0.15 -18.13
C LEU A 188 8.53 -0.20 -16.95
N LYS A 189 8.09 0.83 -16.22
CA LYS A 189 7.06 0.69 -15.20
C LYS A 189 5.68 0.51 -15.84
N ARG A 190 5.01 -0.60 -15.52
CA ARG A 190 3.72 -0.99 -16.06
C ARG A 190 2.68 -1.10 -14.94
N PRO A 191 1.79 -0.13 -14.83
CA PRO A 191 0.70 -0.24 -13.87
C PRO A 191 -0.37 -1.22 -14.34
N LEU A 192 -0.93 -1.94 -13.37
CA LEU A 192 -2.17 -2.71 -13.51
C LEU A 192 -3.10 -2.41 -12.32
N SER A 193 -4.40 -2.62 -12.50
CA SER A 193 -5.39 -2.30 -11.46
C SER A 193 -6.63 -3.18 -11.60
N TYR A 194 -6.84 -4.08 -10.63
CA TYR A 194 -7.93 -5.04 -10.66
C TYR A 194 -8.54 -5.25 -9.28
N VAL A 195 -9.78 -4.81 -9.09
CA VAL A 195 -10.48 -4.92 -7.80
C VAL A 195 -10.62 -6.38 -7.35
N LYS A 196 -10.88 -7.30 -8.28
CA LYS A 196 -11.12 -8.72 -7.95
C LYS A 196 -9.92 -9.45 -7.33
N CYS A 197 -8.70 -9.01 -7.61
CA CYS A 197 -7.48 -9.71 -7.18
C CYS A 197 -6.46 -8.82 -6.46
N CYS A 198 -6.48 -7.52 -6.71
CA CYS A 198 -5.47 -6.61 -6.17
C CYS A 198 -5.98 -5.76 -5.01
N LYS A 199 -7.30 -5.80 -4.72
CA LYS A 199 -7.86 -5.14 -3.56
C LYS A 199 -7.58 -5.98 -2.31
N ALA A 200 -6.98 -5.38 -1.29
CA ALA A 200 -6.88 -6.04 0.00
C ALA A 200 -8.27 -6.24 0.64
N ASP A 201 -8.48 -7.37 1.26
CA ASP A 201 -9.65 -7.62 2.10
C ASP A 201 -9.45 -7.06 3.50
N LEU A 202 -8.18 -6.88 3.90
CA LEU A 202 -7.78 -6.22 5.14
C LEU A 202 -6.40 -5.60 5.00
N ALA A 203 -6.23 -4.38 5.49
CA ALA A 203 -4.94 -3.79 5.80
C ALA A 203 -4.68 -3.88 7.31
N ILE A 204 -3.48 -4.31 7.73
CA ILE A 204 -3.06 -4.30 9.13
C ILE A 204 -1.89 -3.35 9.26
N ILE A 205 -2.10 -2.24 9.93
CA ILE A 205 -1.10 -1.17 10.08
C ILE A 205 -0.65 -1.11 11.53
N ASP A 206 0.51 -1.70 11.77
CA ASP A 206 1.17 -1.69 13.08
C ASP A 206 2.37 -0.73 13.05
N PRO A 207 2.29 0.42 13.73
CA PRO A 207 3.39 1.38 13.76
C PRO A 207 4.72 0.81 14.28
N GLU A 208 4.69 -0.22 15.14
CA GLU A 208 5.91 -0.86 15.64
C GLU A 208 6.75 -1.51 14.55
N LEU A 209 6.12 -1.93 13.44
CA LEU A 209 6.82 -2.53 12.30
C LEU A 209 7.67 -1.50 11.53
N THR A 210 7.43 -0.21 11.72
CA THR A 210 8.19 0.87 11.07
C THR A 210 9.41 1.32 11.86
N LEU A 211 9.61 0.84 13.11
CA LEU A 211 10.72 1.24 13.97
C LEU A 211 12.10 0.87 13.41
N THR A 212 12.16 -0.20 12.59
CA THR A 212 13.41 -0.67 11.97
C THR A 212 13.79 0.11 10.71
N MET A 213 12.93 1.01 10.21
CA MET A 213 13.22 1.79 9.00
C MET A 213 14.42 2.71 9.19
N PRO A 214 15.44 2.65 8.29
CA PRO A 214 16.53 3.63 8.29
C PRO A 214 16.04 5.06 8.01
N ALA A 215 16.82 6.06 8.46
CA ALA A 215 16.45 7.48 8.29
C ALA A 215 16.23 7.87 6.82
N GLY A 216 17.09 7.41 5.90
CA GLY A 216 16.93 7.68 4.47
C GLY A 216 15.63 7.12 3.90
N LEU A 217 15.28 5.87 4.25
CA LEU A 217 14.02 5.26 3.83
C LEU A 217 12.82 5.99 4.45
N THR A 218 12.90 6.34 5.73
CA THR A 218 11.85 7.11 6.42
C THR A 218 11.59 8.46 5.72
N ALA A 219 12.66 9.17 5.34
CA ALA A 219 12.53 10.46 4.64
C ALA A 219 11.89 10.30 3.26
N ILE A 220 12.38 9.35 2.46
CA ILE A 220 11.89 9.12 1.09
C ILE A 220 10.43 8.68 1.10
N THR A 221 10.07 7.71 1.94
CA THR A 221 8.70 7.20 2.00
C THR A 221 7.73 8.21 2.60
N GLY A 222 8.16 8.98 3.61
CA GLY A 222 7.34 10.06 4.15
C GLY A 222 7.07 11.18 3.14
N TYR A 223 8.07 11.50 2.30
CA TYR A 223 7.88 12.46 1.22
C TYR A 223 6.99 11.90 0.10
N ASP A 224 7.10 10.61 -0.20
CA ASP A 224 6.24 9.91 -1.15
C ASP A 224 4.77 9.98 -0.71
N ALA A 225 4.48 9.69 0.57
CA ALA A 225 3.14 9.87 1.14
C ALA A 225 2.63 11.32 1.00
N PHE A 226 3.51 12.31 1.24
CA PHE A 226 3.13 13.71 1.05
C PHE A 226 2.79 13.98 -0.42
N SER A 227 3.60 13.48 -1.36
CA SER A 227 3.36 13.65 -2.80
C SER A 227 2.04 13.03 -3.22
N HIS A 228 1.70 11.83 -2.75
CA HIS A 228 0.43 11.16 -3.02
C HIS A 228 -0.76 12.00 -2.54
N ALA A 229 -0.72 12.50 -1.30
CA ALA A 229 -1.78 13.34 -0.76
C ALA A 229 -1.89 14.68 -1.51
N PHE A 230 -0.74 15.27 -1.90
CA PHE A 230 -0.69 16.53 -2.62
C PHE A 230 -1.21 16.38 -4.05
N GLU A 231 -0.73 15.39 -4.80
CA GLU A 231 -1.20 15.10 -6.17
C GLU A 231 -2.72 14.88 -6.18
N SER A 232 -3.21 14.10 -5.23
CA SER A 232 -4.65 13.86 -5.08
C SER A 232 -5.40 15.15 -4.81
N TYR A 233 -4.89 15.97 -3.89
CA TYR A 233 -5.55 17.21 -3.50
C TYR A 233 -5.62 18.24 -4.63
N VAL A 234 -4.57 18.35 -5.48
CA VAL A 234 -4.51 19.32 -6.58
C VAL A 234 -5.06 18.79 -7.90
N SER A 235 -5.40 17.51 -7.97
CA SER A 235 -5.96 16.90 -9.17
C SER A 235 -7.27 17.60 -9.57
N ASP A 236 -7.39 17.96 -10.86
CA ASP A 236 -8.53 18.67 -11.45
C ASP A 236 -9.41 17.77 -12.33
N ASP A 237 -9.26 16.46 -12.21
CA ASP A 237 -10.02 15.49 -13.02
C ASP A 237 -11.47 15.28 -12.56
N GLY A 238 -11.96 16.14 -11.68
CA GLY A 238 -13.36 16.22 -11.25
C GLY A 238 -13.79 15.07 -10.30
N PHE A 239 -12.83 14.40 -9.66
CA PHE A 239 -13.08 13.23 -8.79
C PHE A 239 -12.85 13.47 -7.33
N MET A 240 -12.11 14.52 -7.01
CA MET A 240 -11.90 14.89 -5.64
C MET A 240 -13.22 15.34 -5.01
N THR A 241 -13.58 14.65 -3.96
CA THR A 241 -14.76 14.97 -3.16
C THR A 241 -14.33 15.73 -1.91
N PRO A 242 -15.26 16.41 -1.21
CA PRO A 242 -14.94 17.00 0.10
C PRO A 242 -14.36 15.98 1.09
N ALA A 243 -14.74 14.70 0.99
CA ALA A 243 -14.21 13.65 1.85
C ALA A 243 -12.74 13.34 1.51
N THR A 244 -12.41 13.18 0.24
CA THR A 244 -11.03 12.94 -0.21
C THR A 244 -10.14 14.16 0.04
N ASP A 245 -10.63 15.37 -0.17
CA ASP A 245 -9.93 16.60 0.21
C ASP A 245 -9.57 16.62 1.70
N ALA A 246 -10.52 16.23 2.56
CA ALA A 246 -10.31 16.20 4.00
C ALA A 246 -9.21 15.22 4.42
N VAL A 247 -9.19 14.00 3.85
CA VAL A 247 -8.15 13.00 4.18
C VAL A 247 -6.79 13.42 3.63
N CYS A 248 -6.71 13.98 2.42
CA CYS A 248 -5.46 14.50 1.86
C CYS A 248 -4.89 15.65 2.69
N LEU A 249 -5.72 16.59 3.10
CA LEU A 249 -5.30 17.70 3.97
C LEU A 249 -4.83 17.22 5.35
N ALA A 250 -5.52 16.24 5.93
CA ALA A 250 -5.11 15.62 7.19
C ALA A 250 -3.74 14.94 7.03
N ALA A 251 -3.56 14.11 5.98
CA ALA A 251 -2.30 13.45 5.68
C ALA A 251 -1.15 14.46 5.56
N MET A 252 -1.30 15.46 4.69
CA MET A 252 -0.26 16.46 4.46
C MET A 252 0.12 17.23 5.73
N LYS A 253 -0.85 17.67 6.53
CA LYS A 253 -0.60 18.37 7.80
C LYS A 253 0.17 17.50 8.78
N THR A 254 -0.21 16.22 8.90
CA THR A 254 0.45 15.27 9.79
C THR A 254 1.88 14.99 9.34
N ILE A 255 2.10 14.70 8.05
CA ILE A 255 3.44 14.44 7.51
C ILE A 255 4.38 15.62 7.72
N VAL A 256 3.89 16.82 7.41
CA VAL A 256 4.66 18.05 7.58
C VAL A 256 5.09 18.28 9.02
N LYS A 257 4.23 17.91 9.99
CA LYS A 257 4.52 18.03 11.41
C LYS A 257 5.47 16.94 11.89
N TYR A 258 5.19 15.68 11.55
CA TYR A 258 5.82 14.54 12.19
C TYR A 258 7.02 13.96 11.45
N LEU A 259 7.14 14.11 10.13
CA LEU A 259 8.31 13.61 9.41
C LEU A 259 9.65 14.20 9.95
N PRO A 260 9.77 15.52 10.20
CA PRO A 260 10.98 16.06 10.83
C PRO A 260 11.20 15.54 12.26
N LEU A 261 10.13 15.28 13.02
CA LEU A 261 10.21 14.77 14.39
C LEU A 261 10.68 13.31 14.38
N VAL A 262 10.14 12.46 13.52
CA VAL A 262 10.63 11.07 13.36
C VAL A 262 12.10 11.07 12.97
N LEU A 263 12.54 11.91 12.03
CA LEU A 263 13.93 11.97 11.61
C LEU A 263 14.88 12.49 12.71
N SER A 264 14.36 13.21 13.69
CA SER A 264 15.15 13.65 14.88
C SER A 264 15.16 12.63 16.01
N ASP A 265 14.16 11.75 16.09
CA ASP A 265 14.02 10.70 17.09
C ASP A 265 13.37 9.46 16.47
N MET A 266 14.22 8.65 15.81
CA MET A 266 13.79 7.50 14.99
C MET A 266 13.10 6.40 15.79
N GLY A 267 13.37 6.30 17.08
CA GLY A 267 12.80 5.32 17.99
C GLY A 267 11.46 5.74 18.61
N ASN A 268 11.00 6.95 18.38
CA ASN A 268 9.79 7.46 18.99
C ASN A 268 8.54 6.86 18.34
N ILE A 269 7.89 5.97 19.06
CA ILE A 269 6.73 5.24 18.56
C ILE A 269 5.51 6.14 18.28
N GLU A 270 5.35 7.24 19.02
CA GLU A 270 4.24 8.17 18.80
C GLU A 270 4.40 8.88 17.44
N TYR A 271 5.63 9.27 17.11
CA TYR A 271 5.90 9.89 15.82
C TYR A 271 5.78 8.89 14.67
N ARG A 272 6.19 7.62 14.88
CA ARG A 272 5.99 6.54 13.90
C ARG A 272 4.51 6.26 13.66
N GLU A 273 3.70 6.24 14.69
CA GLU A 273 2.26 6.03 14.63
C GLU A 273 1.57 7.12 13.81
N GLU A 274 1.89 8.37 14.05
CA GLU A 274 1.35 9.50 13.30
C GLU A 274 1.76 9.45 11.80
N MET A 275 3.01 9.05 11.50
CA MET A 275 3.46 8.87 10.13
C MET A 275 2.79 7.68 9.44
N ALA A 276 2.60 6.55 10.13
CA ALA A 276 1.87 5.40 9.59
C ALA A 276 0.41 5.76 9.28
N TYR A 277 -0.24 6.48 10.21
CA TYR A 277 -1.60 6.98 10.00
C TYR A 277 -1.69 7.93 8.80
N ALA A 278 -0.75 8.88 8.69
CA ALA A 278 -0.73 9.84 7.60
C ALA A 278 -0.48 9.17 6.24
N ALA A 279 0.40 8.15 6.17
CA ALA A 279 0.64 7.39 4.95
C ALA A 279 -0.62 6.61 4.52
N ASN A 280 -1.34 6.03 5.46
CA ASN A 280 -2.62 5.38 5.18
C ASN A 280 -3.67 6.35 4.62
N LEU A 281 -3.82 7.54 5.22
CA LEU A 281 -4.70 8.59 4.69
C LEU A 281 -4.29 9.04 3.29
N ALA A 282 -2.99 9.16 3.01
CA ALA A 282 -2.48 9.50 1.69
C ALA A 282 -2.82 8.39 0.66
N GLY A 283 -2.74 7.12 1.07
CA GLY A 283 -3.18 5.97 0.28
C GLY A 283 -4.67 6.01 -0.07
N ILE A 284 -5.53 6.40 0.88
CA ILE A 284 -6.96 6.62 0.60
C ILE A 284 -7.14 7.74 -0.42
N GLY A 285 -6.37 8.83 -0.30
CA GLY A 285 -6.42 9.96 -1.23
C GLY A 285 -6.03 9.56 -2.66
N ILE A 286 -4.86 8.94 -2.84
CA ILE A 286 -4.36 8.57 -4.17
C ILE A 286 -5.25 7.52 -4.84
N TRP A 287 -5.88 6.64 -4.06
CA TRP A 287 -6.82 5.66 -4.57
C TRP A 287 -8.05 6.30 -5.23
N ALA A 288 -8.57 7.38 -4.69
CA ALA A 288 -9.70 8.10 -5.25
C ALA A 288 -9.46 8.55 -6.70
N ILE A 289 -8.22 8.88 -7.07
CA ILE A 289 -7.82 9.21 -8.44
C ILE A 289 -7.81 7.97 -9.34
N TYR A 290 -7.30 6.83 -8.81
CA TYR A 290 -7.16 5.60 -9.60
C TYR A 290 -8.50 4.96 -9.98
N ILE A 291 -9.50 5.01 -9.11
CA ILE A 291 -10.82 4.42 -9.37
C ILE A 291 -11.38 4.89 -10.71
N ARG A 292 -11.14 6.11 -11.13
CA ARG A 292 -11.73 6.64 -12.34
C ARG A 292 -10.93 6.47 -13.62
N LYS A 293 -9.62 6.45 -13.57
CA LYS A 293 -8.84 6.09 -14.75
C LYS A 293 -9.22 4.68 -15.24
N THR A 294 -9.68 3.83 -14.31
CA THR A 294 -10.15 2.46 -14.59
C THR A 294 -11.65 2.34 -14.80
N SER A 295 -12.48 3.24 -14.25
CA SER A 295 -13.95 3.15 -14.29
C SER A 295 -14.59 3.51 -15.64
N LYS A 296 -13.83 3.99 -16.62
CA LYS A 296 -14.31 4.04 -18.01
C LYS A 296 -14.38 2.66 -18.65
N ARG A 297 -13.98 1.59 -17.94
CA ARG A 297 -14.03 0.20 -18.37
C ARG A 297 -14.57 -0.66 -17.24
N ASN A 298 -15.90 -0.89 -17.26
CA ASN A 298 -16.64 -1.93 -16.53
C ASN A 298 -16.56 -1.92 -14.99
N TRP A 299 -17.59 -1.35 -14.37
CA TRP A 299 -18.13 -1.79 -13.09
C TRP A 299 -19.16 -2.88 -13.35
#